data_f5a4ab92bbb73f5b7af41b2c9452ec03
#
_entry.id   f5a4ab92bbb73f5b7af41b2c9452ec03
#
_cell.length_a   1.000
_cell.length_b   1.000
_cell.length_c   1.000
_cell.angle_alpha   90.00
_cell.angle_beta   90.00
_cell.angle_gamma   90.00
#
_symmetry.space_group_name_H-M   'P 1'
#
loop_
_entity.id
_entity.type
_entity.pdbx_description
1 polymer ?
#
loop_
_entity_poly.entity_id
_entity_poly.type
_entity_poly.pdbx_seq_one_letter_code
_entity_poly.pdbx_strand_id
1 'polypeptide(L)'
;MIAFSTCWNSSRHTDGAEMLREIVDLGFDRVELGHGIRISLMPGIQKAFDAGEVRFTSLHNFCPLPVEVMMASPDCYKFSAVSAEERERAVKQTFQTIDFAERLNAPFVVLHLGEVNMPPITDQLIALAKNGRYLSRKYMKLKIGAVRKREKIAPAYLQRVKDSLRRIVEHAASKNIRIALEGRRGYEEIPTERELPGLLEEIDSLQVGYWHDFGHSQIKENLGFIDHLEWLRLVGPRAFGCHVQDCIWPAKDHEAPFTGDVDFEKLVPLLPINCLFVWEMSPRKTADVIRQSVETWRERFGE
;
A
#
# COMPACT_ATOMS: atom_id res chain seq x y z
N MET A 1 -0.01 -17.26 2.71
CA MET A 1 -0.86 -16.81 3.85
C MET A 1 -1.68 -15.61 3.41
N ILE A 2 -3.03 -15.70 3.47
CA ILE A 2 -3.94 -14.63 3.03
C ILE A 2 -4.54 -13.86 4.21
N ALA A 3 -4.76 -12.55 4.02
CA ALA A 3 -5.41 -11.63 4.96
C ALA A 3 -6.34 -10.67 4.20
N PHE A 4 -7.17 -9.92 4.90
CA PHE A 4 -8.10 -8.97 4.31
C PHE A 4 -7.98 -7.58 4.94
N SER A 5 -7.96 -6.54 4.11
CA SER A 5 -7.82 -5.15 4.59
C SER A 5 -9.17 -4.53 4.94
N THR A 6 -9.21 -3.85 6.09
CA THR A 6 -10.37 -3.07 6.53
C THR A 6 -10.65 -1.82 5.68
N CYS A 7 -9.81 -1.52 4.68
CA CYS A 7 -10.10 -0.45 3.71
C CYS A 7 -11.46 -0.66 3.01
N TRP A 8 -11.88 -1.93 2.86
CA TRP A 8 -13.15 -2.31 2.26
C TRP A 8 -14.37 -1.87 3.09
N ASN A 9 -14.30 -1.94 4.43
CA ASN A 9 -15.50 -1.77 5.25
C ASN A 9 -15.39 -0.75 6.38
N SER A 10 -14.23 -0.24 6.72
CA SER A 10 -14.04 0.66 7.88
C SER A 10 -14.90 1.93 7.82
N SER A 11 -15.21 2.43 6.63
CA SER A 11 -15.97 3.67 6.46
C SER A 11 -17.47 3.55 6.78
N ARG A 12 -18.02 2.33 6.81
CA ARG A 12 -19.47 2.08 7.04
C ARG A 12 -19.79 1.58 8.45
N HIS A 13 -18.77 1.33 9.28
CA HIS A 13 -18.95 0.88 10.66
C HIS A 13 -18.66 1.97 11.68
N THR A 14 -19.36 1.89 12.81
CA THR A 14 -19.14 2.72 14.00
C THR A 14 -18.63 1.90 15.19
N ASP A 15 -18.70 0.56 15.08
CA ASP A 15 -18.15 -0.39 16.04
C ASP A 15 -17.07 -1.26 15.38
N GLY A 16 -15.90 -1.34 16.03
CA GLY A 16 -14.77 -2.09 15.48
C GLY A 16 -14.93 -3.60 15.53
N ALA A 17 -15.67 -4.14 16.49
CA ALA A 17 -15.93 -5.59 16.57
C ALA A 17 -16.91 -6.01 15.47
N GLU A 18 -17.96 -5.24 15.19
CA GLU A 18 -18.87 -5.50 14.07
C GLU A 18 -18.16 -5.41 12.73
N MET A 19 -17.28 -4.42 12.55
CA MET A 19 -16.44 -4.30 11.36
C MET A 19 -15.59 -5.56 11.12
N LEU A 20 -14.93 -6.06 12.15
CA LEU A 20 -14.10 -7.27 12.04
C LEU A 20 -14.93 -8.53 11.83
N ARG A 21 -16.09 -8.64 12.47
CA ARG A 21 -17.00 -9.77 12.26
C ARG A 21 -17.44 -9.90 10.81
N GLU A 22 -17.71 -8.77 10.12
CA GLU A 22 -18.05 -8.78 8.69
C GLU A 22 -16.93 -9.38 7.84
N ILE A 23 -15.65 -9.16 8.21
CA ILE A 23 -14.49 -9.75 7.52
C ILE A 23 -14.39 -11.26 7.84
N VAL A 24 -14.64 -11.65 9.09
CA VAL A 24 -14.68 -13.07 9.48
C VAL A 24 -15.77 -13.80 8.72
N ASP A 25 -16.93 -13.19 8.51
CA ASP A 25 -18.05 -13.77 7.75
C ASP A 25 -17.73 -13.94 6.24
N LEU A 26 -16.68 -13.26 5.73
CA LEU A 26 -16.12 -13.52 4.39
C LEU A 26 -15.18 -14.73 4.37
N GLY A 27 -14.81 -15.29 5.53
CA GLY A 27 -13.89 -16.42 5.66
C GLY A 27 -12.43 -16.02 5.92
N PHE A 28 -12.16 -14.80 6.40
CA PHE A 28 -10.82 -14.36 6.77
C PHE A 28 -10.68 -14.23 8.30
N ASP A 29 -9.69 -14.91 8.86
CA ASP A 29 -9.30 -14.80 10.27
C ASP A 29 -8.08 -13.87 10.49
N ARG A 30 -7.46 -13.40 9.39
CA ARG A 30 -6.31 -12.49 9.37
C ARG A 30 -6.69 -11.18 8.73
N VAL A 31 -6.31 -10.09 9.39
CA VAL A 31 -6.79 -8.76 9.04
C VAL A 31 -5.63 -7.76 9.00
N GLU A 32 -5.68 -6.88 8.00
CA GLU A 32 -4.95 -5.63 8.01
C GLU A 32 -5.86 -4.49 8.48
N LEU A 33 -5.38 -3.65 9.41
CA LEU A 33 -6.04 -2.41 9.73
C LEU A 33 -5.58 -1.32 8.76
N GLY A 34 -6.49 -0.88 7.89
CA GLY A 34 -6.24 0.17 6.92
C GLY A 34 -6.17 1.58 7.53
N HIS A 35 -5.70 2.53 6.75
CA HIS A 35 -5.56 3.95 7.11
C HIS A 35 -6.90 4.66 7.39
N GLY A 36 -8.05 4.02 7.16
CA GLY A 36 -9.40 4.56 7.47
C GLY A 36 -9.88 4.28 8.90
N ILE A 37 -9.11 3.58 9.71
CA ILE A 37 -9.49 3.23 11.10
C ILE A 37 -9.52 4.47 11.98
N ARG A 38 -10.71 4.88 12.39
CA ARG A 38 -10.91 5.99 13.34
C ARG A 38 -10.67 5.52 14.77
N ILE A 39 -10.24 6.42 15.64
CA ILE A 39 -10.01 6.13 17.05
C ILE A 39 -11.25 5.54 17.75
N SER A 40 -12.45 5.92 17.32
CA SER A 40 -13.71 5.38 17.84
C SER A 40 -13.91 3.88 17.60
N LEU A 41 -13.26 3.28 16.59
CA LEU A 41 -13.33 1.85 16.30
C LEU A 41 -12.40 1.02 17.19
N MET A 42 -11.36 1.66 17.79
CA MET A 42 -10.31 0.96 18.53
C MET A 42 -10.81 0.12 19.71
N PRO A 43 -11.82 0.56 20.53
CA PRO A 43 -12.33 -0.28 21.62
C PRO A 43 -12.91 -1.61 21.13
N GLY A 44 -13.68 -1.60 20.04
CA GLY A 44 -14.23 -2.82 19.45
C GLY A 44 -13.15 -3.70 18.81
N ILE A 45 -12.15 -3.11 18.16
CA ILE A 45 -10.98 -3.80 17.60
C ILE A 45 -10.21 -4.51 18.73
N GLN A 46 -9.92 -3.81 19.83
CA GLN A 46 -9.22 -4.39 20.98
C GLN A 46 -10.02 -5.56 21.60
N LYS A 47 -11.34 -5.39 21.73
CA LYS A 47 -12.22 -6.45 22.26
C LYS A 47 -12.16 -7.72 21.40
N ALA A 48 -12.24 -7.59 20.07
CA ALA A 48 -12.16 -8.73 19.16
C ALA A 48 -10.77 -9.40 19.19
N PHE A 49 -9.71 -8.61 19.33
CA PHE A 49 -8.35 -9.11 19.51
C PHE A 49 -8.20 -9.91 20.82
N ASP A 50 -8.65 -9.37 21.94
CA ASP A 50 -8.57 -10.02 23.25
C ASP A 50 -9.41 -11.30 23.31
N ALA A 51 -10.51 -11.37 22.55
CA ALA A 51 -11.33 -12.55 22.39
C ALA A 51 -10.72 -13.61 21.43
N GLY A 52 -9.63 -13.29 20.73
CA GLY A 52 -9.01 -14.18 19.76
C GLY A 52 -9.82 -14.41 18.48
N GLU A 53 -10.77 -13.52 18.17
CA GLU A 53 -11.64 -13.62 17.00
C GLU A 53 -10.88 -13.40 15.68
N VAL A 54 -9.82 -12.56 15.72
CA VAL A 54 -8.99 -12.23 14.57
C VAL A 54 -7.51 -12.12 14.95
N ARG A 55 -6.64 -12.24 13.95
CA ARG A 55 -5.20 -11.97 14.05
C ARG A 55 -4.84 -10.81 13.15
N PHE A 56 -4.14 -9.82 13.66
CA PHE A 56 -3.68 -8.72 12.84
C PHE A 56 -2.33 -9.07 12.19
N THR A 57 -2.24 -8.84 10.90
CA THR A 57 -1.05 -9.13 10.10
C THR A 57 -0.25 -7.89 9.76
N SER A 58 -0.93 -6.77 9.58
CA SER A 58 -0.34 -5.48 9.24
C SER A 58 -1.25 -4.32 9.65
N LEU A 59 -0.65 -3.17 9.83
CA LEU A 59 -1.34 -1.89 9.94
C LEU A 59 -0.86 -0.99 8.80
N HIS A 60 -1.79 -0.43 8.05
CA HIS A 60 -1.47 0.57 7.05
C HIS A 60 -1.39 1.95 7.70
N ASN A 61 -0.27 2.63 7.53
CA ASN A 61 -0.06 3.95 8.14
C ASN A 61 -0.98 5.01 7.49
N PHE A 62 -1.70 5.85 8.22
CA PHE A 62 -1.66 6.06 9.65
C PHE A 62 -2.84 5.32 10.30
N CYS A 63 -2.54 4.50 11.30
CA CYS A 63 -3.56 3.72 11.99
C CYS A 63 -3.34 3.77 13.52
N PRO A 64 -4.34 4.25 14.30
CA PRO A 64 -5.58 4.88 13.83
C PRO A 64 -5.35 6.21 13.13
N LEU A 65 -6.32 6.59 12.29
CA LEU A 65 -6.31 7.88 11.58
C LEU A 65 -6.17 9.04 12.60
N PRO A 66 -5.23 9.98 12.38
CA PRO A 66 -5.08 11.14 13.26
C PRO A 66 -6.40 11.91 13.40
N VAL A 67 -6.73 12.31 14.65
CA VAL A 67 -8.05 12.87 14.98
C VAL A 67 -8.38 14.17 14.27
N GLU A 68 -7.36 14.92 13.85
CA GLU A 68 -7.50 16.17 13.09
C GLU A 68 -7.71 15.94 11.59
N VAL A 69 -7.58 14.71 11.10
CA VAL A 69 -7.75 14.37 9.68
C VAL A 69 -9.21 14.01 9.40
N MET A 70 -9.86 14.83 8.60
CA MET A 70 -11.28 14.66 8.26
C MET A 70 -11.50 13.60 7.18
N MET A 71 -10.60 13.52 6.19
CA MET A 71 -10.64 12.54 5.11
C MET A 71 -9.52 11.53 5.27
N ALA A 72 -9.88 10.26 5.37
CA ALA A 72 -8.91 9.18 5.44
C ALA A 72 -8.02 9.15 4.18
N SER A 73 -6.72 9.18 4.41
CA SER A 73 -5.71 9.07 3.36
C SER A 73 -4.41 8.58 3.98
N PRO A 74 -3.72 7.63 3.34
CA PRO A 74 -2.38 7.22 3.79
C PRO A 74 -1.32 8.32 3.56
N ASP A 75 -1.65 9.34 2.78
CA ASP A 75 -0.80 10.48 2.45
C ASP A 75 -1.24 11.77 3.16
N CYS A 76 -2.02 11.69 4.26
CA CYS A 76 -2.46 12.87 5.02
C CYS A 76 -1.29 13.67 5.61
N TYR A 77 -0.16 13.03 5.88
CA TYR A 77 1.14 13.63 6.16
C TYR A 77 2.21 12.94 5.34
N LYS A 78 3.15 13.72 4.77
CA LYS A 78 4.17 13.21 3.84
C LYS A 78 5.56 13.32 4.43
N PHE A 79 6.30 12.22 4.45
CA PHE A 79 7.72 12.22 4.85
C PHE A 79 8.59 13.02 3.87
N SER A 80 8.13 13.21 2.65
CA SER A 80 8.78 13.99 1.61
C SER A 80 8.47 15.50 1.68
N ALA A 81 7.54 15.94 2.54
CA ALA A 81 7.07 17.31 2.62
C ALA A 81 8.21 18.33 2.78
N VAL A 82 8.03 19.53 2.20
CA VAL A 82 8.98 20.64 2.36
C VAL A 82 8.94 21.19 3.79
N SER A 83 7.74 21.27 4.40
CA SER A 83 7.58 21.65 5.80
C SER A 83 8.22 20.64 6.73
N ALA A 84 9.12 21.10 7.61
CA ALA A 84 9.69 20.26 8.66
C ALA A 84 8.62 19.83 9.68
N GLU A 85 7.65 20.69 9.95
CA GLU A 85 6.56 20.44 10.88
C GLU A 85 5.66 19.30 10.38
N GLU A 86 5.35 19.26 9.08
CA GLU A 86 4.56 18.18 8.47
C GLU A 86 5.32 16.84 8.55
N ARG A 87 6.63 16.84 8.24
CA ARG A 87 7.46 15.64 8.39
C ARG A 87 7.52 15.14 9.83
N GLU A 88 7.63 16.05 10.80
CA GLU A 88 7.63 15.69 12.23
C GLU A 88 6.29 15.08 12.66
N ARG A 89 5.16 15.63 12.18
CA ARG A 89 3.83 15.03 12.38
C ARG A 89 3.75 13.63 11.76
N ALA A 90 4.21 13.47 10.52
CA ALA A 90 4.25 12.16 9.86
C ALA A 90 5.02 11.13 10.70
N VAL A 91 6.21 11.47 11.18
CA VAL A 91 7.04 10.58 12.01
C VAL A 91 6.35 10.26 13.33
N LYS A 92 5.82 11.27 14.02
CA LYS A 92 5.12 11.07 15.30
C LYS A 92 3.89 10.18 15.19
N GLN A 93 3.07 10.38 14.15
CA GLN A 93 1.88 9.56 13.92
C GLN A 93 2.27 8.13 13.51
N THR A 94 3.37 7.97 12.79
CA THR A 94 3.89 6.64 12.46
C THR A 94 4.38 5.89 13.71
N PHE A 95 5.01 6.58 14.66
CA PHE A 95 5.35 5.95 15.96
C PHE A 95 4.11 5.43 16.67
N GLN A 96 3.01 6.19 16.67
CA GLN A 96 1.73 5.70 17.22
C GLN A 96 1.21 4.48 16.49
N THR A 97 1.30 4.43 15.15
CA THR A 97 0.91 3.24 14.37
C THR A 97 1.77 2.03 14.74
N ILE A 98 3.08 2.21 14.91
CA ILE A 98 4.00 1.15 15.33
C ILE A 98 3.66 0.65 16.76
N ASP A 99 3.36 1.56 17.70
CA ASP A 99 2.97 1.21 19.06
C ASP A 99 1.61 0.47 19.09
N PHE A 100 0.69 0.77 18.16
CA PHE A 100 -0.54 0.01 17.98
C PHE A 100 -0.28 -1.37 17.37
N ALA A 101 0.62 -1.46 16.38
CA ALA A 101 1.01 -2.72 15.79
C ALA A 101 1.61 -3.67 16.85
N GLU A 102 2.48 -3.17 17.72
CA GLU A 102 3.02 -3.94 18.84
C GLU A 102 1.90 -4.46 19.76
N ARG A 103 0.96 -3.61 20.17
CA ARG A 103 -0.17 -4.00 21.06
C ARG A 103 -1.08 -5.06 20.44
N LEU A 104 -1.26 -5.04 19.14
CA LEU A 104 -2.11 -5.97 18.41
C LEU A 104 -1.34 -7.18 17.87
N ASN A 105 -0.06 -7.32 18.21
CA ASN A 105 0.84 -8.36 17.69
C ASN A 105 0.89 -8.41 16.16
N ALA A 106 0.71 -7.27 15.49
CA ALA A 106 0.82 -7.16 14.04
C ALA A 106 2.29 -6.95 13.64
N PRO A 107 2.93 -7.85 12.88
CA PRO A 107 4.37 -7.79 12.63
C PRO A 107 4.80 -6.73 11.63
N PHE A 108 3.87 -6.14 10.87
CA PHE A 108 4.19 -5.19 9.80
C PHE A 108 3.43 -3.88 9.93
N VAL A 109 4.13 -2.78 9.56
CA VAL A 109 3.50 -1.49 9.26
C VAL A 109 3.81 -1.11 7.82
N VAL A 110 2.78 -0.90 7.01
CA VAL A 110 2.88 -0.51 5.60
C VAL A 110 2.93 1.01 5.49
N LEU A 111 3.90 1.54 4.74
CA LEU A 111 4.12 2.98 4.61
C LEU A 111 4.04 3.46 3.16
N HIS A 112 3.31 4.55 2.97
CA HIS A 112 3.54 5.50 1.88
C HIS A 112 4.60 6.51 2.30
N LEU A 113 5.49 6.90 1.38
CA LEU A 113 6.58 7.82 1.72
C LEU A 113 6.33 9.27 1.26
N GLY A 114 5.19 9.49 0.58
CA GLY A 114 4.82 10.79 0.03
C GLY A 114 5.16 10.93 -1.44
N GLU A 115 5.34 12.16 -1.91
CA GLU A 115 5.48 12.50 -3.32
C GLU A 115 6.46 13.64 -3.56
N VAL A 116 6.85 13.80 -4.81
CA VAL A 116 7.58 14.97 -5.31
C VAL A 116 6.56 16.04 -5.71
N ASN A 117 6.74 17.28 -5.25
CA ASN A 117 5.84 18.39 -5.59
C ASN A 117 5.94 18.75 -7.08
N MET A 118 5.08 18.13 -7.88
CA MET A 118 4.93 18.34 -9.30
C MET A 118 3.46 18.16 -9.70
N PRO A 119 3.03 18.60 -10.91
CA PRO A 119 1.67 18.35 -11.39
C PRO A 119 1.33 16.85 -11.38
N PRO A 120 0.06 16.47 -11.16
CA PRO A 120 -0.37 15.06 -11.16
C PRO A 120 -0.33 14.48 -12.59
N ILE A 121 0.85 14.09 -13.01
CA ILE A 121 1.13 13.62 -14.37
C ILE A 121 0.50 12.27 -14.63
N THR A 122 0.50 11.40 -13.63
CA THR A 122 -0.13 10.08 -13.73
C THR A 122 -1.60 10.21 -14.12
N ASP A 123 -2.36 11.06 -13.44
CA ASP A 123 -3.78 11.27 -13.76
C ASP A 123 -3.99 11.91 -15.14
N GLN A 124 -3.08 12.79 -15.57
CA GLN A 124 -3.12 13.37 -16.92
C GLN A 124 -2.86 12.31 -18.00
N LEU A 125 -1.92 11.38 -17.77
CA LEU A 125 -1.66 10.27 -18.68
C LEU A 125 -2.83 9.29 -18.73
N ILE A 126 -3.44 8.97 -17.57
CA ILE A 126 -4.65 8.16 -17.46
C ILE A 126 -5.80 8.80 -18.27
N ALA A 127 -6.00 10.11 -18.12
CA ALA A 127 -7.04 10.83 -18.87
C ALA A 127 -6.79 10.77 -20.39
N LEU A 128 -5.55 10.88 -20.83
CA LEU A 128 -5.20 10.72 -22.23
C LEU A 128 -5.45 9.29 -22.74
N ALA A 129 -5.08 8.28 -21.95
CA ALA A 129 -5.32 6.88 -22.30
C ALA A 129 -6.80 6.56 -22.40
N LYS A 130 -7.64 6.99 -21.44
CA LYS A 130 -9.10 6.86 -21.46
C LYS A 130 -9.74 7.49 -22.70
N ASN A 131 -9.15 8.56 -23.23
CA ASN A 131 -9.61 9.26 -24.43
C ASN A 131 -8.99 8.76 -25.74
N GLY A 132 -8.46 7.53 -25.76
CA GLY A 132 -7.86 6.91 -26.95
C GLY A 132 -6.56 7.58 -27.42
N ARG A 133 -5.90 8.36 -26.56
CA ARG A 133 -4.65 9.07 -26.91
C ARG A 133 -3.41 8.44 -26.27
N TYR A 134 -3.49 7.18 -25.87
CA TYR A 134 -2.34 6.41 -25.40
C TYR A 134 -1.25 6.41 -26.49
N LEU A 135 0.00 6.59 -26.09
CA LEU A 135 1.19 6.71 -26.95
C LEU A 135 1.14 7.80 -28.02
N SER A 136 0.12 8.67 -28.02
CA SER A 136 0.12 9.83 -28.93
C SER A 136 1.31 10.76 -28.67
N ARG A 137 1.63 11.62 -29.64
CA ARG A 137 2.70 12.64 -29.50
C ARG A 137 2.52 13.50 -28.24
N LYS A 138 1.26 13.83 -27.88
CA LYS A 138 0.94 14.58 -26.68
C LYS A 138 1.26 13.78 -25.41
N TYR A 139 0.85 12.49 -25.38
CA TYR A 139 1.13 11.56 -24.31
C TYR A 139 2.64 11.44 -24.06
N MET A 140 3.40 11.13 -25.14
CA MET A 140 4.84 10.94 -25.04
C MET A 140 5.58 12.21 -24.61
N LYS A 141 5.19 13.38 -25.14
CA LYS A 141 5.77 14.66 -24.74
C LYS A 141 5.55 14.95 -23.25
N LEU A 142 4.33 14.70 -22.76
CA LEU A 142 3.96 14.87 -21.36
C LEU A 142 4.78 13.95 -20.45
N LYS A 143 4.81 12.65 -20.78
CA LYS A 143 5.54 11.62 -20.02
C LYS A 143 7.04 11.90 -19.94
N ILE A 144 7.71 12.17 -21.08
CA ILE A 144 9.14 12.48 -21.12
C ILE A 144 9.44 13.75 -20.33
N GLY A 145 8.61 14.78 -20.48
CA GLY A 145 8.75 16.04 -19.72
C GLY A 145 8.64 15.81 -18.20
N ALA A 146 7.72 14.98 -17.79
CA ALA A 146 7.52 14.61 -16.38
C ALA A 146 8.74 13.86 -15.81
N VAL A 147 9.23 12.85 -16.54
CA VAL A 147 10.42 12.08 -16.13
C VAL A 147 11.61 13.00 -15.93
N ARG A 148 11.93 13.84 -16.92
CA ARG A 148 13.05 14.80 -16.84
C ARG A 148 12.92 15.78 -15.67
N LYS A 149 11.70 16.29 -15.42
CA LYS A 149 11.45 17.21 -14.32
C LYS A 149 11.64 16.50 -12.98
N ARG A 150 11.03 15.30 -12.82
CA ARG A 150 11.09 14.55 -11.58
C ARG A 150 12.53 14.16 -11.22
N GLU A 151 13.28 13.61 -12.15
CA GLU A 151 14.69 13.22 -11.93
C GLU A 151 15.55 14.40 -11.41
N LYS A 152 15.26 15.62 -11.87
CA LYS A 152 15.99 16.81 -11.43
C LYS A 152 15.67 17.21 -9.99
N ILE A 153 14.42 17.05 -9.54
CA ILE A 153 13.98 17.59 -8.24
C ILE A 153 13.82 16.51 -7.16
N ALA A 154 13.61 15.24 -7.52
CA ALA A 154 13.39 14.14 -6.60
C ALA A 154 14.49 13.94 -5.55
N PRO A 155 15.79 14.13 -5.81
CA PRO A 155 16.84 13.91 -4.82
C PRO A 155 16.63 14.65 -3.49
N ALA A 156 16.12 15.89 -3.53
CA ALA A 156 15.86 16.67 -2.33
C ALA A 156 14.67 16.12 -1.51
N TYR A 157 13.69 15.49 -2.16
CA TYR A 157 12.55 14.86 -1.50
C TYR A 157 12.95 13.51 -0.93
N LEU A 158 13.73 12.73 -1.67
CA LEU A 158 14.28 11.45 -1.20
C LEU A 158 15.14 11.63 0.04
N GLN A 159 15.97 12.69 0.11
CA GLN A 159 16.76 12.95 1.31
C GLN A 159 15.89 13.16 2.56
N ARG A 160 14.78 13.92 2.44
CA ARG A 160 13.83 14.12 3.56
C ARG A 160 13.17 12.81 3.99
N VAL A 161 12.79 11.97 3.01
CA VAL A 161 12.24 10.64 3.27
C VAL A 161 13.24 9.79 4.04
N LYS A 162 14.49 9.74 3.60
CA LYS A 162 15.56 8.98 4.26
C LYS A 162 15.76 9.40 5.71
N ASP A 163 15.79 10.71 5.97
CA ASP A 163 15.96 11.25 7.33
C ASP A 163 14.79 10.84 8.26
N SER A 164 13.57 10.87 7.75
CA SER A 164 12.38 10.42 8.49
C SER A 164 12.39 8.91 8.69
N LEU A 165 12.73 8.16 7.64
CA LEU A 165 12.68 6.69 7.63
C LEU A 165 13.70 6.09 8.63
N ARG A 166 14.91 6.65 8.75
CA ARG A 166 15.89 6.19 9.75
C ARG A 166 15.33 6.23 11.17
N ARG A 167 14.64 7.30 11.54
CA ARG A 167 14.00 7.45 12.86
C ARG A 167 12.86 6.44 13.05
N ILE A 168 12.07 6.23 12.01
CA ILE A 168 10.95 5.26 12.02
C ILE A 168 11.49 3.84 12.19
N VAL A 169 12.53 3.48 11.47
CA VAL A 169 13.15 2.15 11.53
C VAL A 169 13.77 1.88 12.91
N GLU A 170 14.43 2.86 13.52
CA GLU A 170 14.96 2.75 14.88
C GLU A 170 13.84 2.47 15.89
N HIS A 171 12.73 3.22 15.84
CA HIS A 171 11.57 3.00 16.70
C HIS A 171 10.93 1.62 16.45
N ALA A 172 10.73 1.23 15.19
CA ALA A 172 10.15 -0.05 14.82
C ALA A 172 11.02 -1.24 15.27
N ALA A 173 12.34 -1.13 15.14
CA ALA A 173 13.29 -2.14 15.61
C ALA A 173 13.18 -2.36 17.14
N SER A 174 13.00 -1.30 17.93
CA SER A 174 12.82 -1.40 19.38
C SER A 174 11.55 -2.17 19.79
N LYS A 175 10.58 -2.27 18.87
CA LYS A 175 9.29 -2.95 19.04
C LYS A 175 9.18 -4.28 18.30
N ASN A 176 10.25 -4.69 17.64
CA ASN A 176 10.26 -5.87 16.74
C ASN A 176 9.20 -5.80 15.63
N ILE A 177 8.89 -4.59 15.15
CA ILE A 177 7.98 -4.34 14.04
C ILE A 177 8.79 -4.13 12.76
N ARG A 178 8.33 -4.70 11.66
CA ARG A 178 8.93 -4.51 10.33
C ARG A 178 8.18 -3.44 9.54
N ILE A 179 8.94 -2.61 8.85
CA ILE A 179 8.45 -1.52 8.02
C ILE A 179 8.44 -1.97 6.56
N ALA A 180 7.28 -1.92 5.93
CA ALA A 180 7.10 -2.30 4.55
C ALA A 180 6.84 -1.07 3.67
N LEU A 181 7.74 -0.82 2.73
CA LEU A 181 7.63 0.32 1.80
C LEU A 181 6.76 -0.08 0.60
N GLU A 182 5.62 0.57 0.45
CA GLU A 182 4.66 0.19 -0.58
C GLU A 182 5.02 0.72 -1.97
N GLY A 183 4.82 -0.14 -2.97
CA GLY A 183 4.87 0.21 -4.39
C GLY A 183 3.73 1.15 -4.76
N ARG A 184 4.07 2.36 -5.25
CA ARG A 184 3.11 3.45 -5.44
C ARG A 184 2.48 3.47 -6.82
N ARG A 185 1.24 3.98 -6.90
CA ARG A 185 0.44 4.12 -8.12
C ARG A 185 0.97 5.21 -9.05
N GLY A 186 1.32 6.37 -8.48
CA GLY A 186 1.70 7.56 -9.24
C GLY A 186 3.18 7.66 -9.52
N TYR A 187 3.55 8.18 -10.70
CA TYR A 187 4.95 8.44 -11.04
C TYR A 187 5.56 9.56 -10.20
N GLU A 188 4.75 10.52 -9.76
CA GLU A 188 5.13 11.60 -8.85
C GLU A 188 5.39 11.14 -7.41
N GLU A 189 4.91 9.96 -7.03
CA GLU A 189 5.05 9.41 -5.68
C GLU A 189 6.43 8.82 -5.43
N ILE A 190 6.76 8.62 -4.15
CA ILE A 190 8.03 8.09 -3.67
C ILE A 190 7.76 6.77 -2.91
N PRO A 191 8.56 5.72 -3.16
CA PRO A 191 9.61 5.63 -4.16
C PRO A 191 9.08 5.25 -5.55
N THR A 192 9.82 5.61 -6.61
CA THR A 192 9.71 4.92 -7.89
C THR A 192 10.50 3.61 -7.85
N GLU A 193 10.29 2.77 -8.87
CA GLU A 193 11.00 1.50 -9.03
C GLU A 193 12.53 1.68 -9.19
N ARG A 194 12.97 2.83 -9.69
CA ARG A 194 14.41 3.15 -9.77
C ARG A 194 15.00 3.57 -8.43
N GLU A 195 14.17 4.11 -7.55
CA GLU A 195 14.61 4.66 -6.25
C GLU A 195 14.57 3.61 -5.14
N LEU A 196 13.61 2.68 -5.19
CA LEU A 196 13.38 1.73 -4.12
C LEU A 196 14.59 0.83 -3.81
N PRO A 197 15.27 0.21 -4.80
CA PRO A 197 16.44 -0.62 -4.51
C PRO A 197 17.52 0.14 -3.75
N GLY A 198 17.89 1.32 -4.23
CA GLY A 198 18.88 2.16 -3.57
C GLY A 198 18.44 2.66 -2.18
N LEU A 199 17.14 2.89 -1.98
CA LEU A 199 16.60 3.25 -0.66
C LEU A 199 16.71 2.08 0.33
N LEU A 200 16.38 0.86 -0.09
CA LEU A 200 16.51 -0.35 0.73
C LEU A 200 17.96 -0.68 1.05
N GLU A 201 18.89 -0.47 0.10
CA GLU A 201 20.33 -0.64 0.30
C GLU A 201 20.90 0.39 1.28
N GLU A 202 20.50 1.66 1.16
CA GLU A 202 21.02 2.72 2.03
C GLU A 202 20.50 2.63 3.47
N ILE A 203 19.28 2.19 3.67
CA ILE A 203 18.73 1.94 5.01
C ILE A 203 19.38 0.71 5.65
N ASP A 204 19.75 -0.28 4.84
CA ASP A 204 20.48 -1.50 5.22
C ASP A 204 19.98 -2.13 6.53
N SER A 205 18.68 -2.37 6.61
CA SER A 205 18.03 -2.93 7.78
C SER A 205 17.12 -4.09 7.43
N LEU A 206 17.24 -5.19 8.17
CA LEU A 206 16.33 -6.35 8.08
C LEU A 206 14.90 -6.02 8.54
N GLN A 207 14.72 -4.88 9.19
CA GLN A 207 13.40 -4.37 9.60
C GLN A 207 12.68 -3.65 8.46
N VAL A 208 13.33 -3.41 7.30
CA VAL A 208 12.74 -2.71 6.17
C VAL A 208 12.71 -3.61 4.94
N GLY A 209 11.54 -3.69 4.30
CA GLY A 209 11.34 -4.45 3.08
C GLY A 209 10.35 -3.78 2.14
N TYR A 210 10.06 -4.46 1.07
CA TYR A 210 9.12 -4.04 0.05
C TYR A 210 7.70 -4.55 0.38
N TRP A 211 6.71 -3.73 0.07
CA TRP A 211 5.31 -4.15 -0.01
C TRP A 211 4.84 -3.98 -1.45
N HIS A 212 4.56 -5.09 -2.10
CA HIS A 212 4.12 -5.06 -3.49
C HIS A 212 2.64 -4.73 -3.56
N ASP A 213 2.25 -3.79 -4.43
CA ASP A 213 0.85 -3.59 -4.77
C ASP A 213 0.64 -3.96 -6.25
N PHE A 214 -0.15 -4.99 -6.49
CA PHE A 214 -0.38 -5.52 -7.83
C PHE A 214 -1.12 -4.51 -8.73
N GLY A 215 -2.15 -3.85 -8.20
CA GLY A 215 -2.94 -2.88 -8.95
C GLY A 215 -2.14 -1.62 -9.28
N HIS A 216 -1.37 -1.10 -8.31
CA HIS A 216 -0.52 0.08 -8.51
C HIS A 216 0.57 -0.18 -9.55
N SER A 217 1.21 -1.35 -9.49
CA SER A 217 2.22 -1.75 -10.46
C SER A 217 1.62 -1.97 -11.84
N GLN A 218 0.41 -2.54 -11.91
CA GLN A 218 -0.30 -2.71 -13.19
C GLN A 218 -0.65 -1.36 -13.84
N ILE A 219 -1.05 -0.36 -13.05
CA ILE A 219 -1.27 1.00 -13.59
C ILE A 219 0.02 1.57 -14.21
N LYS A 220 1.16 1.41 -13.55
CA LYS A 220 2.44 1.89 -14.09
C LYS A 220 2.86 1.13 -15.34
N GLU A 221 2.61 -0.17 -15.41
CA GLU A 221 2.79 -0.97 -16.62
C GLU A 221 1.88 -0.49 -17.74
N ASN A 222 0.59 -0.34 -17.48
CA ASN A 222 -0.39 0.20 -18.43
C ASN A 222 0.02 1.56 -18.99
N LEU A 223 0.61 2.41 -18.16
CA LEU A 223 1.14 3.71 -18.59
C LEU A 223 2.56 3.62 -19.19
N GLY A 224 3.15 2.43 -19.26
CA GLY A 224 4.45 2.16 -19.85
C GLY A 224 5.63 2.72 -19.03
N PHE A 225 5.50 2.86 -17.71
CA PHE A 225 6.61 3.28 -16.84
C PHE A 225 7.51 2.11 -16.46
N ILE A 226 6.94 0.91 -16.32
CA ILE A 226 7.64 -0.32 -15.93
C ILE A 226 7.23 -1.48 -16.82
N ASP A 227 8.00 -2.55 -16.76
CA ASP A 227 7.59 -3.91 -17.03
C ASP A 227 7.35 -4.57 -15.66
N HIS A 228 6.11 -4.99 -15.39
CA HIS A 228 5.68 -5.46 -14.08
C HIS A 228 6.41 -6.76 -13.68
N LEU A 229 6.58 -7.66 -14.67
CA LEU A 229 7.25 -8.92 -14.44
C LEU A 229 8.74 -8.74 -14.11
N GLU A 230 9.45 -7.92 -14.90
CA GLU A 230 10.86 -7.62 -14.67
C GLU A 230 11.07 -6.86 -13.35
N TRP A 231 10.15 -5.95 -13.03
CA TRP A 231 10.19 -5.27 -11.74
C TRP A 231 10.09 -6.25 -10.57
N LEU A 232 9.11 -7.14 -10.61
CA LEU A 232 8.90 -8.07 -9.50
C LEU A 232 9.99 -9.15 -9.42
N ARG A 233 10.62 -9.53 -10.53
CA ARG A 233 11.85 -10.36 -10.53
C ARG A 233 12.98 -9.70 -9.77
N LEU A 234 13.14 -8.40 -9.91
CA LEU A 234 14.21 -7.65 -9.25
C LEU A 234 13.96 -7.48 -7.75
N VAL A 235 12.77 -7.04 -7.37
CA VAL A 235 12.49 -6.60 -5.99
C VAL A 235 11.73 -7.63 -5.16
N GLY A 236 11.07 -8.58 -5.80
CA GLY A 236 10.26 -9.61 -5.14
C GLY A 236 10.95 -10.32 -3.98
N PRO A 237 12.24 -10.71 -4.08
CA PRO A 237 12.96 -11.32 -2.96
C PRO A 237 13.02 -10.45 -1.69
N ARG A 238 12.79 -9.15 -1.79
CA ARG A 238 12.75 -8.20 -0.66
C ARG A 238 11.34 -7.94 -0.15
N ALA A 239 10.30 -8.58 -0.75
CA ALA A 239 8.91 -8.37 -0.35
C ALA A 239 8.58 -9.06 0.97
N PHE A 240 7.98 -8.32 1.89
CA PHE A 240 7.40 -8.85 3.12
C PHE A 240 5.94 -9.27 2.91
N GLY A 241 5.24 -8.57 2.06
CA GLY A 241 3.86 -8.81 1.71
C GLY A 241 3.44 -8.05 0.47
N CYS A 242 2.17 -8.18 0.13
CA CYS A 242 1.58 -7.50 -1.01
C CYS A 242 0.12 -7.15 -0.76
N HIS A 243 -0.35 -6.10 -1.44
CA HIS A 243 -1.78 -5.84 -1.64
C HIS A 243 -2.26 -6.58 -2.88
N VAL A 244 -3.21 -7.47 -2.67
CA VAL A 244 -3.85 -8.26 -3.73
C VAL A 244 -5.10 -7.52 -4.17
N GLN A 245 -5.00 -6.90 -5.34
CA GLN A 245 -6.07 -6.22 -6.03
C GLN A 245 -5.81 -6.28 -7.53
N ASP A 246 -6.86 -6.26 -8.34
CA ASP A 246 -6.74 -6.21 -9.78
C ASP A 246 -6.89 -4.78 -10.30
N CYS A 247 -6.53 -4.58 -11.56
CA CYS A 247 -6.61 -3.30 -12.24
C CYS A 247 -7.17 -3.48 -13.64
N ILE A 248 -8.26 -2.79 -13.97
CA ILE A 248 -8.80 -2.72 -15.33
C ILE A 248 -8.22 -1.50 -16.04
N TRP A 249 -7.80 -1.69 -17.28
CA TRP A 249 -7.24 -0.65 -18.14
C TRP A 249 -8.03 0.66 -18.12
N PRO A 250 -7.42 1.82 -18.09
CA PRO A 250 -5.97 2.04 -17.91
C PRO A 250 -5.53 2.10 -16.44
N ALA A 251 -6.46 2.29 -15.48
CA ALA A 251 -6.12 2.56 -14.07
C ALA A 251 -7.35 2.47 -13.14
N LYS A 252 -8.22 1.48 -13.34
CA LYS A 252 -9.29 1.18 -12.38
C LYS A 252 -8.80 0.10 -11.45
N ASP A 253 -8.21 0.50 -10.34
CA ASP A 253 -7.64 -0.32 -9.29
C ASP A 253 -8.67 -0.76 -8.21
N HIS A 254 -8.21 -1.50 -7.21
CA HIS A 254 -9.03 -2.09 -6.14
C HIS A 254 -10.18 -2.96 -6.66
N GLU A 255 -9.96 -3.54 -7.85
CA GLU A 255 -10.84 -4.54 -8.43
C GLU A 255 -10.56 -5.93 -7.84
N ALA A 256 -11.56 -6.82 -7.90
CA ALA A 256 -11.39 -8.17 -7.40
C ALA A 256 -10.39 -8.94 -8.29
N PRO A 257 -9.49 -9.77 -7.72
CA PRO A 257 -8.56 -10.58 -8.50
C PRO A 257 -9.26 -11.38 -9.60
N PHE A 258 -8.58 -11.51 -10.74
CA PHE A 258 -9.05 -12.18 -11.97
C PHE A 258 -10.20 -11.47 -12.71
N THR A 259 -10.44 -10.17 -12.42
CA THR A 259 -11.45 -9.36 -13.13
C THR A 259 -10.84 -8.25 -13.99
N GLY A 260 -9.52 -8.10 -13.97
CA GLY A 260 -8.77 -7.07 -14.70
C GLY A 260 -7.58 -7.64 -15.47
N ASP A 261 -6.50 -6.85 -15.53
CA ASP A 261 -5.37 -7.09 -16.42
C ASP A 261 -4.14 -7.66 -15.70
N VAL A 262 -4.18 -7.85 -14.37
CA VAL A 262 -3.06 -8.40 -13.59
C VAL A 262 -2.87 -9.89 -13.87
N ASP A 263 -1.70 -10.26 -14.36
CA ASP A 263 -1.32 -11.66 -14.60
C ASP A 263 -0.77 -12.31 -13.31
N PHE A 264 -1.68 -12.60 -12.36
CA PHE A 264 -1.30 -13.21 -11.07
C PHE A 264 -0.56 -14.53 -11.22
N GLU A 265 -0.84 -15.31 -12.27
CA GLU A 265 -0.19 -16.61 -12.50
C GLU A 265 1.30 -16.48 -12.77
N LYS A 266 1.71 -15.39 -13.46
CA LYS A 266 3.12 -15.11 -13.70
C LYS A 266 3.79 -14.37 -12.54
N LEU A 267 3.05 -13.54 -11.82
CA LEU A 267 3.61 -12.62 -10.83
C LEU A 267 3.73 -13.25 -9.44
N VAL A 268 2.71 -13.97 -8.97
CA VAL A 268 2.70 -14.57 -7.63
C VAL A 268 3.89 -15.49 -7.36
N PRO A 269 4.34 -16.34 -8.31
CA PRO A 269 5.51 -17.21 -8.10
C PRO A 269 6.85 -16.46 -7.89
N LEU A 270 6.91 -15.16 -8.17
CA LEU A 270 8.11 -14.34 -7.97
C LEU A 270 8.23 -13.78 -6.54
N LEU A 271 7.18 -13.90 -5.75
CA LEU A 271 7.18 -13.50 -4.35
C LEU A 271 7.70 -14.61 -3.45
N PRO A 272 8.29 -14.27 -2.28
CA PRO A 272 8.74 -15.27 -1.32
C PRO A 272 7.60 -16.17 -0.86
N ILE A 273 7.90 -17.45 -0.56
CA ILE A 273 6.89 -18.42 -0.09
C ILE A 273 6.19 -17.99 1.20
N ASN A 274 6.85 -17.18 2.01
CA ASN A 274 6.31 -16.63 3.25
C ASN A 274 5.75 -15.21 3.09
N CYS A 275 5.57 -14.74 1.84
CA CYS A 275 4.95 -13.44 1.57
C CYS A 275 3.52 -13.41 2.10
N LEU A 276 3.14 -12.29 2.71
CA LEU A 276 1.79 -12.04 3.17
C LEU A 276 0.95 -11.46 2.02
N PHE A 277 -0.18 -12.08 1.73
CA PHE A 277 -1.12 -11.62 0.69
C PHE A 277 -2.32 -10.94 1.35
N VAL A 278 -2.38 -9.63 1.33
CA VAL A 278 -3.47 -8.83 1.90
C VAL A 278 -4.41 -8.38 0.79
N TRP A 279 -5.66 -8.81 0.86
CA TRP A 279 -6.69 -8.43 -0.10
C TRP A 279 -7.19 -7.02 0.19
N GLU A 280 -6.92 -6.10 -0.71
CA GLU A 280 -7.28 -4.69 -0.58
C GLU A 280 -8.33 -4.30 -1.63
N MET A 281 -9.61 -4.37 -1.24
CA MET A 281 -10.74 -4.20 -2.14
C MET A 281 -11.40 -2.84 -2.00
N SER A 282 -11.92 -2.32 -3.11
CA SER A 282 -12.79 -1.15 -3.07
C SER A 282 -14.02 -1.40 -2.18
N PRO A 283 -14.44 -0.42 -1.34
CA PRO A 283 -15.68 -0.50 -0.55
C PRO A 283 -16.95 -0.79 -1.36
N ARG A 284 -16.88 -0.66 -2.68
CA ARG A 284 -17.99 -0.95 -3.60
C ARG A 284 -18.13 -2.43 -3.97
N LYS A 285 -17.16 -3.26 -3.61
CA LYS A 285 -17.22 -4.70 -3.90
C LYS A 285 -18.19 -5.39 -2.95
N THR A 286 -19.03 -6.25 -3.51
CA THR A 286 -19.96 -7.05 -2.71
C THR A 286 -19.26 -8.26 -2.10
N ALA A 287 -19.79 -8.77 -1.00
CA ALA A 287 -19.31 -9.97 -0.34
C ALA A 287 -19.22 -11.18 -1.30
N ASP A 288 -20.20 -11.33 -2.19
CA ASP A 288 -20.25 -12.46 -3.13
C ASP A 288 -19.12 -12.41 -4.15
N VAL A 289 -18.81 -11.20 -4.68
CA VAL A 289 -17.66 -11.01 -5.59
C VAL A 289 -16.35 -11.35 -4.88
N ILE A 290 -16.21 -10.94 -3.62
CA ILE A 290 -15.02 -11.25 -2.82
C ILE A 290 -14.89 -12.76 -2.61
N ARG A 291 -15.96 -13.45 -2.16
CA ARG A 291 -15.96 -14.91 -1.95
C ARG A 291 -15.60 -15.66 -3.22
N GLN A 292 -16.21 -15.29 -4.35
CA GLN A 292 -15.90 -15.93 -5.65
C GLN A 292 -14.43 -15.77 -6.03
N SER A 293 -13.86 -14.58 -5.83
CA SER A 293 -12.44 -14.37 -6.10
C SER A 293 -11.53 -15.16 -5.17
N VAL A 294 -11.92 -15.31 -3.90
CA VAL A 294 -11.18 -16.15 -2.92
C VAL A 294 -11.20 -17.62 -3.34
N GLU A 295 -12.34 -18.13 -3.78
CA GLU A 295 -12.46 -19.51 -4.28
C GLU A 295 -11.53 -19.71 -5.50
N THR A 296 -11.59 -18.82 -6.47
CA THR A 296 -10.71 -18.84 -7.65
C THR A 296 -9.22 -18.77 -7.26
N TRP A 297 -8.87 -17.95 -6.27
CA TRP A 297 -7.51 -17.86 -5.77
C TRP A 297 -7.02 -19.17 -5.17
N ARG A 298 -7.86 -19.78 -4.32
CA ARG A 298 -7.56 -21.09 -3.69
C ARG A 298 -7.38 -22.20 -4.70
N GLU A 299 -8.19 -22.22 -5.74
CA GLU A 299 -8.07 -23.19 -6.85
C GLU A 299 -6.74 -23.05 -7.60
N ARG A 300 -6.23 -21.81 -7.79
CA ARG A 300 -5.03 -21.54 -8.58
C ARG A 300 -3.74 -21.59 -7.78
N PHE A 301 -3.75 -21.14 -6.53
CA PHE A 301 -2.53 -20.96 -5.73
C PHE A 301 -2.49 -21.81 -4.45
N GLY A 302 -3.59 -22.45 -4.09
CA GLY A 302 -3.70 -23.19 -2.83
C GLY A 302 -3.78 -22.27 -1.60
N GLU A 303 -4.53 -22.56 -0.58
CA GLU A 303 -4.96 -21.80 0.64
C GLU A 303 -6.25 -21.01 0.52
#